data_0fdf6561ec7a0abfc873ea57b0ae151a
#
_entry.id   0fdf6561ec7a0abfc873ea57b0ae151a
#
_cell.length_a   1.000
_cell.length_b   1.000
_cell.length_c   1.000
_cell.angle_alpha   90.00
_cell.angle_beta   90.00
_cell.angle_gamma   90.00
#
_symmetry.space_group_name_H-M   'P 1'
#
loop_
_entity.id
_entity.type
_entity.pdbx_description
1 polymer ?
#
loop_
_entity_poly.entity_id
_entity_poly.type
_entity_poly.pdbx_seq_one_letter_code
_entity_poly.pdbx_strand_id
1 'polypeptide(L)'
;AIYDPMPDNLRNRLLMFIGKFSPVCQANMLKGKNTASKEQLSEGCLIKWESKNDKVVLTKARKLIWVAYNAGQNPNASFISLSQSFDAAYQAIEEAENNLYSCIDRHLETDIIKEKETALQTAIDCFQKQMPSVFDPFAGGGAIPLEAARLGCRSYGNDINPVAHIIEKGSVEF
;
A
#
# COMPACT_ATOMS: atom_id res chain seq x y z
N ALA A 1 13.49 -0.13 3.82
CA ALA A 1 13.51 0.40 2.46
C ALA A 1 14.96 0.38 2.00
N ILE A 2 15.26 -0.42 0.98
CA ILE A 2 16.56 -0.33 0.29
C ILE A 2 16.48 0.98 -0.48
N TYR A 3 17.06 2.01 0.09
CA TYR A 3 17.26 3.28 -0.57
C TYR A 3 18.43 3.13 -1.52
N ASP A 4 18.18 2.51 -2.65
CA ASP A 4 19.06 2.69 -3.79
C ASP A 4 18.80 4.13 -4.29
N PRO A 5 19.84 4.98 -4.46
CA PRO A 5 19.63 6.35 -4.90
C PRO A 5 19.03 6.33 -6.31
N MET A 6 17.70 6.27 -6.33
CA MET A 6 16.95 6.32 -7.56
C MET A 6 17.25 7.65 -8.26
N PRO A 7 17.65 7.65 -9.52
CA PRO A 7 17.91 8.89 -10.27
C PRO A 7 16.73 9.87 -10.10
N ASP A 8 17.02 11.14 -9.87
CA ASP A 8 15.98 12.15 -9.58
C ASP A 8 14.87 12.20 -10.64
N ASN A 9 15.18 11.95 -11.90
CA ASN A 9 14.20 11.88 -12.98
C ASN A 9 13.23 10.69 -12.79
N LEU A 10 13.69 9.55 -12.29
CA LEU A 10 12.85 8.38 -12.03
C LEU A 10 12.00 8.59 -10.77
N ARG A 11 12.59 9.17 -9.71
CA ARG A 11 11.88 9.58 -8.50
C ARG A 11 10.74 10.55 -8.85
N ASN A 12 11.02 11.58 -9.62
CA ASN A 12 10.04 12.57 -10.02
C ASN A 12 8.90 11.94 -10.84
N ARG A 13 9.20 11.01 -11.75
CA ARG A 13 8.18 10.26 -12.49
C ARG A 13 7.31 9.41 -11.59
N LEU A 14 7.89 8.74 -10.60
CA LEU A 14 7.14 7.96 -9.62
C LEU A 14 6.25 8.86 -8.76
N LEU A 15 6.75 9.98 -8.27
CA LEU A 15 5.96 10.96 -7.53
C LEU A 15 4.80 11.53 -8.36
N MET A 16 5.02 11.80 -9.66
CA MET A 16 3.97 12.22 -10.59
C MET A 16 2.94 11.12 -10.83
N PHE A 17 3.34 9.87 -10.80
CA PHE A 17 2.46 8.73 -10.99
C PHE A 17 1.63 8.43 -9.72
N ILE A 18 2.24 8.54 -8.53
CA ILE A 18 1.55 8.36 -7.23
C ILE A 18 0.57 9.50 -6.97
N GLY A 19 0.99 10.72 -7.29
CA GLY A 19 0.22 11.94 -7.05
C GLY A 19 -0.27 12.58 -8.34
N LYS A 20 -1.52 12.99 -8.40
CA LYS A 20 -1.97 13.93 -9.41
C LYS A 20 -1.45 15.31 -9.03
N PHE A 21 -0.19 15.60 -9.29
CA PHE A 21 0.36 16.93 -9.09
C PHE A 21 -0.22 17.91 -10.08
N SER A 22 -0.35 19.17 -9.69
CA SER A 22 -0.72 20.24 -10.61
C SER A 22 0.28 20.33 -11.79
N PRO A 23 -0.13 20.79 -12.96
CA PRO A 23 0.79 20.91 -14.11
C PRO A 23 2.04 21.73 -13.81
N VAL A 24 1.92 22.76 -12.96
CA VAL A 24 3.04 23.60 -12.52
C VAL A 24 4.02 22.80 -11.65
N CYS A 25 3.52 22.03 -10.71
CA CYS A 25 4.33 21.17 -9.86
C CYS A 25 5.04 20.09 -10.69
N GLN A 26 4.33 19.46 -11.63
CA GLN A 26 4.92 18.48 -12.55
C GLN A 26 6.07 19.07 -13.38
N ALA A 27 5.86 20.26 -13.93
CA ALA A 27 6.90 20.95 -14.69
C ALA A 27 8.14 21.30 -13.85
N ASN A 28 7.94 21.69 -12.57
CA ASN A 28 9.04 21.99 -11.66
C ASN A 28 9.80 20.72 -11.24
N MET A 29 9.09 19.62 -10.98
CA MET A 29 9.70 18.33 -10.65
C MET A 29 10.53 17.78 -11.82
N LEU A 30 10.05 17.90 -13.05
CA LEU A 30 10.78 17.50 -14.26
C LEU A 30 12.05 18.32 -14.48
N LYS A 31 12.09 19.57 -14.01
CA LYS A 31 13.27 20.45 -14.05
C LYS A 31 14.22 20.24 -12.86
N GLY A 32 13.97 19.26 -12.00
CA GLY A 32 14.76 19.00 -10.80
C GLY A 32 14.58 20.04 -9.69
N LYS A 33 13.57 20.89 -9.79
CA LYS A 33 13.25 21.87 -8.73
C LYS A 33 12.38 21.21 -7.67
N ASN A 34 12.93 21.05 -6.50
CA ASN A 34 12.29 20.41 -5.33
C ASN A 34 11.34 21.40 -4.64
N THR A 35 10.20 21.70 -5.23
CA THR A 35 9.22 22.63 -4.63
C THR A 35 7.79 22.12 -4.81
N ALA A 36 7.45 21.05 -4.11
CA ALA A 36 6.06 20.71 -3.89
C ALA A 36 5.57 21.37 -2.60
N SER A 37 5.03 22.57 -2.66
CA SER A 37 4.21 23.10 -1.57
C SER A 37 2.87 22.37 -1.54
N LYS A 38 2.22 22.28 -0.37
CA LYS A 38 0.89 21.66 -0.24
C LYS A 38 -0.14 22.25 -1.22
N GLU A 39 0.01 23.51 -1.59
CA GLU A 39 -0.87 24.25 -2.50
C GLU A 39 -0.72 23.81 -3.97
N GLN A 40 0.36 23.12 -4.30
CA GLN A 40 0.65 22.65 -5.66
C GLN A 40 0.21 21.21 -5.91
N LEU A 41 -0.26 20.52 -4.86
CA LEU A 41 -0.80 19.16 -4.96
C LEU A 41 -2.24 19.22 -5.48
N SER A 42 -2.52 18.53 -6.58
CA SER A 42 -3.88 18.38 -7.08
C SER A 42 -4.70 17.43 -6.19
N GLU A 43 -6.01 17.49 -6.31
CA GLU A 43 -6.91 16.51 -5.68
C GLU A 43 -6.55 15.08 -6.11
N GLY A 44 -6.73 14.11 -5.21
CA GLY A 44 -6.39 12.71 -5.44
C GLY A 44 -4.90 12.39 -5.34
N CYS A 45 -4.10 13.25 -4.69
CA CYS A 45 -2.70 12.98 -4.37
C CYS A 45 -2.60 12.15 -3.07
N LEU A 46 -1.75 11.12 -3.05
CA LEU A 46 -1.52 10.26 -1.87
C LEU A 46 -1.11 11.05 -0.62
N ILE A 47 -0.42 12.19 -0.81
CA ILE A 47 0.11 13.03 0.28
C ILE A 47 -0.98 13.92 0.89
N LYS A 48 -2.10 14.16 0.20
CA LYS A 48 -3.21 14.93 0.75
C LYS A 48 -4.03 14.10 1.73
N TRP A 49 -4.33 14.71 2.87
CA TRP A 49 -5.15 14.06 3.91
C TRP A 49 -6.51 13.59 3.39
N GLU A 50 -7.13 14.34 2.51
CA GLU A 50 -8.43 14.04 1.89
C GLU A 50 -8.38 12.76 1.04
N SER A 51 -7.20 12.43 0.49
CA SER A 51 -6.99 11.24 -0.36
C SER A 51 -6.59 10.00 0.41
N LYS A 52 -6.46 10.09 1.74
CA LYS A 52 -5.93 8.99 2.57
C LYS A 52 -6.71 7.68 2.43
N ASN A 53 -8.02 7.76 2.16
CA ASN A 53 -8.91 6.61 2.00
C ASN A 53 -9.41 6.44 0.55
N ASP A 54 -8.86 7.19 -0.40
CA ASP A 54 -9.22 7.07 -1.82
C ASP A 54 -8.70 5.74 -2.37
N LYS A 55 -9.62 4.83 -2.70
CA LYS A 55 -9.30 3.49 -3.21
C LYS A 55 -8.43 3.54 -4.47
N VAL A 56 -8.66 4.50 -5.37
CA VAL A 56 -7.90 4.63 -6.63
C VAL A 56 -6.46 5.05 -6.34
N VAL A 57 -6.26 6.00 -5.43
CA VAL A 57 -4.95 6.47 -5.03
C VAL A 57 -4.18 5.37 -4.31
N LEU A 58 -4.84 4.68 -3.37
CA LEU A 58 -4.25 3.57 -2.61
C LEU A 58 -3.87 2.39 -3.51
N THR A 59 -4.75 1.99 -4.43
CA THR A 59 -4.46 0.89 -5.36
C THR A 59 -3.28 1.23 -6.26
N LYS A 60 -3.18 2.47 -6.73
CA LYS A 60 -1.98 2.93 -7.46
C LYS A 60 -0.72 2.83 -6.63
N ALA A 61 -0.75 3.29 -5.38
CA ALA A 61 0.40 3.24 -4.49
C ALA A 61 0.83 1.78 -4.23
N ARG A 62 -0.13 0.90 -3.91
CA ARG A 62 0.11 -0.54 -3.72
C ARG A 62 0.74 -1.17 -4.97
N LYS A 63 0.20 -0.86 -6.14
CA LYS A 63 0.73 -1.37 -7.42
C LYS A 63 2.16 -0.94 -7.68
N LEU A 64 2.51 0.30 -7.36
CA LEU A 64 3.88 0.80 -7.50
C LEU A 64 4.85 0.12 -6.54
N ILE A 65 4.45 -0.06 -5.28
CA ILE A 65 5.26 -0.77 -4.28
C ILE A 65 5.49 -2.21 -4.73
N TRP A 66 4.44 -2.90 -5.18
CA TRP A 66 4.52 -4.25 -5.73
C TRP A 66 5.51 -4.34 -6.88
N VAL A 67 5.34 -3.48 -7.89
CA VAL A 67 6.20 -3.50 -9.08
C VAL A 67 7.65 -3.19 -8.71
N ALA A 68 7.89 -2.18 -7.87
CA ALA A 68 9.24 -1.81 -7.46
C ALA A 68 9.93 -2.92 -6.66
N TYR A 69 9.22 -3.54 -5.73
CA TYR A 69 9.74 -4.63 -4.92
C TYR A 69 10.07 -5.87 -5.77
N ASN A 70 9.13 -6.31 -6.60
CA ASN A 70 9.31 -7.51 -7.42
C ASN A 70 10.29 -7.31 -8.58
N ALA A 71 10.43 -6.09 -9.11
CA ALA A 71 11.50 -5.77 -10.06
C ALA A 71 12.89 -5.88 -9.43
N GLY A 72 13.03 -5.51 -8.15
CA GLY A 72 14.27 -5.71 -7.40
C GLY A 72 14.61 -7.19 -7.16
N GLN A 73 13.59 -8.05 -7.00
CA GLN A 73 13.78 -9.49 -6.83
C GLN A 73 14.02 -10.23 -8.17
N ASN A 74 13.46 -9.71 -9.25
CA ASN A 74 13.60 -10.28 -10.59
C ASN A 74 13.89 -9.19 -11.63
N PRO A 75 15.13 -8.81 -11.82
CA PRO A 75 15.54 -7.75 -12.75
C PRO A 75 15.12 -7.96 -14.21
N ASN A 76 14.82 -9.21 -14.60
CA ASN A 76 14.40 -9.56 -15.96
C ASN A 76 12.89 -9.44 -16.17
N ALA A 77 12.09 -9.24 -15.11
CA ALA A 77 10.66 -9.09 -15.24
C ALA A 77 10.30 -7.73 -15.87
N SER A 78 9.39 -7.76 -16.85
CA SER A 78 8.90 -6.53 -17.47
C SER A 78 7.92 -5.80 -16.55
N PHE A 79 7.84 -4.47 -16.69
CA PHE A 79 6.82 -3.67 -15.98
C PHE A 79 5.39 -4.18 -16.27
N ILE A 80 5.13 -4.59 -17.51
CA ILE A 80 3.81 -5.10 -17.91
C ILE A 80 3.49 -6.40 -17.18
N SER A 81 4.43 -7.35 -17.16
CA SER A 81 4.26 -8.62 -16.46
C SER A 81 4.01 -8.42 -14.96
N LEU A 82 4.81 -7.57 -14.29
CA LEU A 82 4.65 -7.27 -12.86
C LEU A 82 3.33 -6.54 -12.57
N SER A 83 2.91 -5.65 -13.47
CA SER A 83 1.64 -4.96 -13.38
C SER A 83 0.44 -5.93 -13.48
N GLN A 84 0.49 -6.88 -14.41
CA GLN A 84 -0.54 -7.91 -14.56
C GLN A 84 -0.58 -8.87 -13.37
N SER A 85 0.59 -9.24 -12.82
CA SER A 85 0.65 -10.08 -11.62
C SER A 85 0.03 -9.39 -10.39
N PHE A 86 0.24 -8.07 -10.25
CA PHE A 86 -0.45 -7.29 -9.23
C PHE A 86 -1.97 -7.32 -9.43
N ASP A 87 -2.43 -7.03 -10.65
CA ASP A 87 -3.86 -6.96 -10.94
C ASP A 87 -4.54 -8.30 -10.64
N ALA A 88 -3.92 -9.43 -11.01
CA ALA A 88 -4.43 -10.77 -10.70
C ALA A 88 -4.49 -11.06 -9.19
N ALA A 89 -3.42 -10.74 -8.46
CA ALA A 89 -3.37 -10.94 -7.01
C ALA A 89 -4.37 -10.04 -6.26
N TYR A 90 -4.54 -8.80 -6.71
CA TYR A 90 -5.49 -7.86 -6.11
C TYR A 90 -6.93 -8.25 -6.40
N GLN A 91 -7.22 -8.68 -7.62
CA GLN A 91 -8.54 -9.20 -8.01
C GLN A 91 -8.93 -10.43 -7.19
N ALA A 92 -7.98 -11.33 -6.90
CA ALA A 92 -8.25 -12.50 -6.06
C ALA A 92 -8.72 -12.12 -4.64
N ILE A 93 -8.19 -11.03 -4.08
CA ILE A 93 -8.66 -10.49 -2.79
C ILE A 93 -10.08 -9.95 -2.94
N GLU A 94 -10.35 -9.12 -3.94
CA GLU A 94 -11.67 -8.53 -4.16
C GLU A 94 -12.75 -9.61 -4.40
N GLU A 95 -12.43 -10.66 -5.14
CA GLU A 95 -13.33 -11.79 -5.35
C GLU A 95 -13.60 -12.57 -4.07
N ALA A 96 -12.57 -12.84 -3.26
CA ALA A 96 -12.72 -13.53 -1.98
C ALA A 96 -13.54 -12.68 -0.98
N GLU A 97 -13.31 -11.37 -0.93
CA GLU A 97 -14.06 -10.42 -0.11
C GLU A 97 -15.54 -10.37 -0.50
N ASN A 98 -15.84 -10.25 -1.79
CA ASN A 98 -17.20 -10.24 -2.31
C ASN A 98 -17.93 -11.55 -2.04
N ASN A 99 -17.25 -12.69 -2.15
CA ASN A 99 -17.80 -13.99 -1.81
C ASN A 99 -18.14 -14.10 -0.32
N LEU A 100 -17.27 -13.61 0.57
CA LEU A 100 -17.52 -13.57 2.00
C LEU A 100 -18.73 -12.70 2.33
N TYR A 101 -18.79 -11.46 1.84
CA TYR A 101 -19.93 -10.56 2.06
C TYR A 101 -21.23 -11.15 1.53
N SER A 102 -21.21 -11.78 0.35
CA SER A 102 -22.40 -12.46 -0.19
C SER A 102 -22.91 -13.60 0.70
N CYS A 103 -22.01 -14.30 1.42
CA CYS A 103 -22.40 -15.35 2.38
C CYS A 103 -22.99 -14.76 3.67
N ILE A 104 -22.42 -13.65 4.15
CA ILE A 104 -22.92 -12.93 5.33
C ILE A 104 -24.30 -12.34 5.06
N ASP A 105 -24.50 -11.69 3.94
CA ASP A 105 -25.77 -11.07 3.54
C ASP A 105 -26.89 -12.10 3.40
N ARG A 106 -26.56 -13.32 2.96
CA ARG A 106 -27.50 -14.44 2.84
C ARG A 106 -27.72 -15.21 4.14
N HIS A 107 -27.07 -14.82 5.24
CA HIS A 107 -27.16 -15.46 6.55
C HIS A 107 -26.87 -16.97 6.47
N LEU A 108 -25.81 -17.33 5.73
CA LEU A 108 -25.42 -18.74 5.58
C LEU A 108 -24.84 -19.31 6.86
N GLU A 109 -24.71 -20.64 6.92
CA GLU A 109 -24.17 -21.35 8.08
C GLU A 109 -22.76 -20.88 8.44
N THR A 110 -22.45 -20.86 9.73
CA THR A 110 -21.18 -20.36 10.27
C THR A 110 -19.96 -21.06 9.65
N ASP A 111 -20.07 -22.33 9.33
CA ASP A 111 -18.95 -23.09 8.74
C ASP A 111 -18.63 -22.64 7.32
N ILE A 112 -19.67 -22.27 6.53
CA ILE A 112 -19.47 -21.69 5.20
C ILE A 112 -18.79 -20.32 5.30
N ILE A 113 -19.23 -19.50 6.25
CA ILE A 113 -18.63 -18.17 6.47
C ILE A 113 -17.15 -18.32 6.83
N LYS A 114 -16.81 -19.24 7.75
CA LYS A 114 -15.41 -19.52 8.15
C LYS A 114 -14.55 -20.01 6.98
N GLU A 115 -15.12 -20.83 6.09
CA GLU A 115 -14.41 -21.26 4.88
C GLU A 115 -14.05 -20.06 4.00
N LYS A 116 -14.99 -19.10 3.83
CA LYS A 116 -14.76 -17.88 3.02
C LYS A 116 -13.81 -16.91 3.70
N GLU A 117 -13.86 -16.78 5.02
CA GLU A 117 -12.85 -16.03 5.81
C GLU A 117 -11.45 -16.60 5.59
N THR A 118 -11.31 -17.92 5.65
CA THR A 118 -10.03 -18.60 5.42
C THR A 118 -9.53 -18.38 3.98
N ALA A 119 -10.43 -18.41 2.99
CA ALA A 119 -10.09 -18.12 1.60
C ALA A 119 -9.62 -16.68 1.41
N LEU A 120 -10.30 -15.70 2.03
CA LEU A 120 -9.90 -14.29 2.00
C LEU A 120 -8.53 -14.11 2.67
N GLN A 121 -8.33 -14.69 3.86
CA GLN A 121 -7.04 -14.60 4.55
C GLN A 121 -5.92 -15.21 3.71
N THR A 122 -6.16 -16.31 3.02
CA THR A 122 -5.19 -16.94 2.13
C THR A 122 -4.83 -16.03 0.95
N ALA A 123 -5.82 -15.36 0.34
CA ALA A 123 -5.59 -14.41 -0.75
C ALA A 123 -4.76 -13.20 -0.27
N ILE A 124 -5.08 -12.66 0.90
CA ILE A 124 -4.32 -11.57 1.54
C ILE A 124 -2.88 -12.01 1.82
N ASP A 125 -2.68 -13.19 2.39
CA ASP A 125 -1.34 -13.70 2.70
C ASP A 125 -0.49 -13.90 1.44
N CYS A 126 -1.10 -14.41 0.35
CA CYS A 126 -0.43 -14.57 -0.93
C CYS A 126 -0.03 -13.21 -1.54
N PHE A 127 -0.88 -12.21 -1.43
CA PHE A 127 -0.58 -10.85 -1.85
C PHE A 127 0.56 -10.26 -1.02
N GLN A 128 0.47 -10.32 0.30
CA GLN A 128 1.47 -9.75 1.21
C GLN A 128 2.84 -10.41 1.11
N LYS A 129 2.93 -11.69 0.71
CA LYS A 129 4.22 -12.36 0.46
C LYS A 129 5.03 -11.71 -0.67
N GLN A 130 4.36 -11.04 -1.58
CA GLN A 130 4.97 -10.34 -2.71
C GLN A 130 5.10 -8.82 -2.48
N MET A 131 4.74 -8.35 -1.28
CA MET A 131 4.97 -6.97 -0.82
C MET A 131 6.17 -6.90 0.11
N PRO A 132 6.85 -5.75 0.21
CA PRO A 132 7.92 -5.57 1.18
C PRO A 132 7.40 -5.66 2.61
N SER A 133 8.24 -6.09 3.52
CA SER A 133 7.99 -6.00 4.96
C SER A 133 8.57 -4.70 5.52
N VAL A 134 7.84 -4.05 6.39
CA VAL A 134 8.26 -2.82 7.07
C VAL A 134 8.38 -3.11 8.56
N PHE A 135 9.53 -2.78 9.15
CA PHE A 135 9.76 -2.89 10.57
C PHE A 135 10.14 -1.52 11.14
N ASP A 136 9.41 -1.10 12.16
CA ASP A 136 9.70 0.12 12.91
C ASP A 136 10.16 -0.26 14.33
N PRO A 137 11.44 -0.08 14.66
CA PRO A 137 11.98 -0.42 15.98
C PRO A 137 11.59 0.58 17.09
N PHE A 138 11.01 1.73 16.73
CA PHE A 138 10.58 2.80 17.64
C PHE A 138 9.18 3.27 17.26
N ALA A 139 8.25 2.33 17.24
CA ALA A 139 6.93 2.52 16.64
C ALA A 139 6.05 3.58 17.31
N GLY A 140 6.30 3.89 18.59
CA GLY A 140 5.57 4.93 19.31
C GLY A 140 4.06 4.72 19.26
N GLY A 141 3.34 5.61 18.57
CA GLY A 141 1.90 5.49 18.35
C GLY A 141 1.49 4.62 17.17
N GLY A 142 2.41 3.86 16.55
CA GLY A 142 2.11 2.93 15.45
C GLY A 142 1.87 3.57 14.08
N ALA A 143 2.22 4.83 13.88
CA ALA A 143 1.92 5.55 12.63
C ALA A 143 2.58 4.90 11.40
N ILE A 144 3.84 4.49 11.50
CA ILE A 144 4.55 3.84 10.38
C ILE A 144 4.00 2.44 10.11
N PRO A 145 3.84 1.55 11.10
CA PRO A 145 3.18 0.25 10.91
C PRO A 145 1.78 0.37 10.32
N LEU A 146 0.96 1.31 10.80
CA LEU A 146 -0.39 1.55 10.30
C LEU A 146 -0.39 1.96 8.81
N GLU A 147 0.47 2.92 8.43
CA GLU A 147 0.57 3.36 7.04
C GLU A 147 1.12 2.25 6.12
N ALA A 148 2.07 1.45 6.61
CA ALA A 148 2.58 0.31 5.87
C ALA A 148 1.50 -0.75 5.63
N ALA A 149 0.70 -1.08 6.65
CA ALA A 149 -0.45 -1.99 6.54
C ALA A 149 -1.50 -1.44 5.56
N ARG A 150 -1.83 -0.14 5.65
CA ARG A 150 -2.74 0.54 4.71
C ARG A 150 -2.27 0.45 3.26
N LEU A 151 -0.97 0.45 3.04
CA LEU A 151 -0.36 0.27 1.72
C LEU A 151 -0.19 -1.21 1.30
N GLY A 152 -0.71 -2.15 2.09
CA GLY A 152 -0.71 -3.58 1.80
C GLY A 152 0.59 -4.30 2.15
N CYS A 153 1.53 -3.64 2.82
CA CYS A 153 2.77 -4.23 3.28
C CYS A 153 2.55 -5.03 4.58
N ARG A 154 3.37 -6.05 4.83
CA ARG A 154 3.50 -6.60 6.17
C ARG A 154 4.20 -5.58 7.05
N SER A 155 3.60 -5.25 8.18
CA SER A 155 4.16 -4.27 9.10
C SER A 155 4.42 -4.90 10.47
N TYR A 156 5.53 -4.48 11.06
CA TYR A 156 5.96 -4.91 12.38
C TYR A 156 6.42 -3.66 13.13
N GLY A 157 5.93 -3.49 14.34
CA GLY A 157 6.36 -2.43 15.23
C GLY A 157 6.97 -3.02 16.50
N ASN A 158 7.88 -2.30 17.09
CA ASN A 158 8.41 -2.55 18.42
C ASN A 158 8.67 -1.22 19.13
N ASP A 159 8.45 -1.19 20.44
CA ASP A 159 8.81 -0.03 21.26
C ASP A 159 9.23 -0.49 22.65
N ILE A 160 10.18 0.21 23.25
CA ILE A 160 10.62 -0.04 24.62
C ILE A 160 9.56 0.41 25.64
N ASN A 161 8.75 1.41 25.26
CA ASN A 161 7.70 1.93 26.12
C ASN A 161 6.45 1.02 26.06
N PRO A 162 6.06 0.38 27.18
CA PRO A 162 4.89 -0.50 27.20
C PRO A 162 3.58 0.23 26.89
N VAL A 163 3.48 1.54 27.14
CA VAL A 163 2.32 2.36 26.77
C VAL A 163 2.23 2.51 25.26
N ALA A 164 3.36 2.74 24.59
CA ALA A 164 3.43 2.79 23.14
C ALA A 164 2.95 1.48 22.50
N HIS A 165 3.37 0.34 23.06
CA HIS A 165 2.93 -0.98 22.59
C HIS A 165 1.41 -1.19 22.68
N ILE A 166 0.78 -0.70 23.76
CA ILE A 166 -0.69 -0.76 23.90
C ILE A 166 -1.38 0.12 22.87
N ILE A 167 -0.86 1.34 22.64
CA ILE A 167 -1.40 2.27 21.64
C ILE A 167 -1.25 1.68 20.23
N GLU A 168 -0.09 1.11 19.92
CA GLU A 168 0.18 0.46 18.63
C GLU A 168 -0.80 -0.69 18.37
N LYS A 169 -1.00 -1.58 19.34
CA LYS A 169 -2.00 -2.65 19.24
C LYS A 169 -3.40 -2.10 18.96
N GLY A 170 -3.83 -1.07 19.69
CA GLY A 170 -5.11 -0.42 19.46
C GLY A 170 -5.25 0.24 18.09
N SER A 171 -4.15 0.62 17.45
CA SER A 171 -4.16 1.29 16.15
C SER A 171 -4.08 0.33 14.95
N VAL A 172 -3.43 -0.84 15.13
CA VAL A 172 -3.10 -1.77 14.03
C VAL A 172 -3.94 -3.05 14.07
N GLU A 173 -4.34 -3.52 15.26
CA GLU A 173 -5.07 -4.78 15.43
C GLU A 173 -6.61 -4.60 15.56
N PHE A 174 -7.10 -3.39 15.85
CA PHE A 174 -8.52 -3.04 16.01
C PHE A 174 -8.92 -1.92 15.05
#